data_4d63c001216dbd3bb9df8871ab8e6c62
#
_entry.id   4d63c001216dbd3bb9df8871ab8e6c62
#
_cell.length_a   1.000
_cell.length_b   1.000
_cell.length_c   1.000
_cell.angle_alpha   90.00
_cell.angle_beta   90.00
_cell.angle_gamma   90.00
#
_symmetry.space_group_name_H-M   'P 1'
#
loop_
_entity.id
_entity.type
_entity.pdbx_description
1 polymer ?
#
loop_
_entity_poly.entity_id
_entity_poly.type
_entity_poly.pdbx_seq_one_letter_code
_entity_poly.pdbx_strand_id
1 'polypeptide(L)'
;MQNWLASVAVVILTSVGIPTTSWALEFTADRVTHTDRGFHHARIFYHDGMWRLEHNERGPVSVTIVRADRNEVWHLLPVTHHYKTVLYHPDYALHLATTLDDEISRERIGVQTLDGHPTVLYEVLTVSPGGGRASYYQWIATDINFPLKLAKKDGDWMVEYRHVKLGPVSDVFFELPRHYAPMDGDQ
;
A
#
# COMPACT_ATOMS: atom_id res chain seq x y z
N MET A 1 -58.74 50.19 8.89
CA MET A 1 -57.96 49.11 9.52
C MET A 1 -57.57 48.13 8.42
N GLN A 2 -56.32 48.15 8.01
CA GLN A 2 -55.83 47.39 6.83
C GLN A 2 -54.80 46.35 7.32
N ASN A 3 -55.19 45.09 7.36
CA ASN A 3 -54.31 43.97 7.80
C ASN A 3 -53.41 43.56 6.63
N TRP A 4 -52.09 43.73 6.84
CA TRP A 4 -51.04 43.22 5.97
C TRP A 4 -50.64 41.81 6.48
N LEU A 5 -50.97 40.77 5.74
CA LEU A 5 -50.45 39.43 5.93
C LEU A 5 -49.14 39.31 5.16
N ALA A 6 -48.02 39.21 5.88
CA ALA A 6 -46.73 38.93 5.32
C ALA A 6 -46.58 37.41 5.13
N SER A 7 -46.50 36.97 3.85
CA SER A 7 -46.19 35.59 3.50
C SER A 7 -44.68 35.34 3.62
N VAL A 8 -44.28 34.47 4.55
CA VAL A 8 -42.91 34.00 4.69
C VAL A 8 -42.74 32.80 3.77
N ALA A 9 -41.97 32.96 2.69
CA ALA A 9 -41.55 31.86 1.83
C ALA A 9 -40.35 31.12 2.46
N VAL A 10 -40.56 29.88 2.90
CA VAL A 10 -39.48 29.01 3.35
C VAL A 10 -38.86 28.34 2.14
N VAL A 11 -37.63 28.73 1.81
CA VAL A 11 -36.82 28.07 0.76
C VAL A 11 -36.12 26.88 1.42
N ILE A 12 -36.55 25.67 1.09
CA ILE A 12 -35.88 24.43 1.48
C ILE A 12 -34.76 24.16 0.49
N LEU A 13 -33.51 24.44 0.88
CA LEU A 13 -32.31 24.03 0.15
C LEU A 13 -32.10 22.53 0.36
N THR A 14 -32.49 21.71 -0.60
CA THR A 14 -32.10 20.29 -0.64
C THR A 14 -30.66 20.21 -1.09
N SER A 15 -29.74 19.92 -0.17
CA SER A 15 -28.35 19.57 -0.48
C SER A 15 -28.33 18.21 -1.17
N VAL A 16 -28.14 18.19 -2.49
CA VAL A 16 -27.83 16.99 -3.25
C VAL A 16 -26.41 16.59 -2.87
N GLY A 17 -26.27 15.61 -1.97
CA GLY A 17 -24.99 14.98 -1.65
C GLY A 17 -24.48 14.27 -2.90
N ILE A 18 -23.40 14.78 -3.50
CA ILE A 18 -22.68 14.08 -4.56
C ILE A 18 -21.98 12.90 -3.90
N PRO A 19 -22.27 11.65 -4.28
CA PRO A 19 -21.53 10.51 -3.74
C PRO A 19 -20.07 10.66 -4.17
N THR A 20 -19.18 10.88 -3.21
CA THR A 20 -17.73 10.77 -3.43
C THR A 20 -17.43 9.28 -3.59
N THR A 21 -17.32 8.80 -4.82
CA THR A 21 -16.79 7.47 -5.12
C THR A 21 -15.34 7.47 -4.65
N SER A 22 -15.09 6.88 -3.48
CA SER A 22 -13.73 6.52 -3.06
C SER A 22 -13.28 5.41 -4.01
N TRP A 23 -12.41 5.75 -4.95
CA TRP A 23 -11.77 4.75 -5.78
C TRP A 23 -10.82 3.96 -4.88
N ALA A 24 -11.05 2.65 -4.76
CA ALA A 24 -10.08 1.78 -4.12
C ALA A 24 -8.72 1.93 -4.83
N LEU A 25 -7.64 1.98 -4.07
CA LEU A 25 -6.30 2.03 -4.66
C LEU A 25 -6.02 0.70 -5.34
N GLU A 26 -5.75 0.76 -6.64
CA GLU A 26 -5.33 -0.39 -7.43
C GLU A 26 -4.12 -0.01 -8.27
N PHE A 27 -3.10 -0.86 -8.27
CA PHE A 27 -1.89 -0.59 -9.05
C PHE A 27 -1.05 -1.84 -9.30
N THR A 28 -0.13 -1.72 -10.27
CA THR A 28 1.02 -2.60 -10.44
C THR A 28 2.30 -1.80 -10.38
N ALA A 29 3.39 -2.38 -9.89
CA ALA A 29 4.70 -1.76 -9.84
C ALA A 29 5.82 -2.80 -9.74
N ASP A 30 7.07 -2.37 -9.91
CA ASP A 30 8.24 -3.11 -9.47
C ASP A 30 8.62 -2.62 -8.07
N ARG A 31 8.63 -3.53 -7.10
CA ARG A 31 8.96 -3.25 -5.70
C ARG A 31 10.37 -3.68 -5.40
N VAL A 32 11.18 -2.76 -4.89
CA VAL A 32 12.53 -3.01 -4.40
C VAL A 32 12.55 -2.79 -2.90
N THR A 33 13.02 -3.76 -2.13
CA THR A 33 13.27 -3.59 -0.70
C THR A 33 14.74 -3.80 -0.40
N HIS A 34 15.25 -3.05 0.56
CA HIS A 34 16.58 -3.24 1.15
C HIS A 34 16.41 -3.53 2.64
N THR A 35 17.08 -4.57 3.10
CA THR A 35 17.14 -4.98 4.50
C THR A 35 18.58 -5.39 4.84
N ASP A 36 18.84 -5.81 6.06
CA ASP A 36 20.11 -6.44 6.50
C ASP A 36 20.50 -7.66 5.65
N ARG A 37 19.53 -8.31 4.98
CA ARG A 37 19.73 -9.45 4.07
C ARG A 37 20.05 -9.06 2.63
N GLY A 38 20.07 -7.76 2.31
CA GLY A 38 20.32 -7.22 0.98
C GLY A 38 19.09 -6.73 0.24
N PHE A 39 19.22 -6.63 -1.07
CA PHE A 39 18.14 -6.17 -1.95
C PHE A 39 17.25 -7.33 -2.38
N HIS A 40 15.94 -7.09 -2.36
CA HIS A 40 14.91 -7.98 -2.88
C HIS A 40 14.05 -7.26 -3.90
N HIS A 41 13.83 -7.90 -5.03
CA HIS A 41 13.05 -7.37 -6.14
C HIS A 41 11.81 -8.24 -6.36
N ALA A 42 10.65 -7.61 -6.48
CA ALA A 42 9.41 -8.29 -6.81
C ALA A 42 8.53 -7.41 -7.68
N ARG A 43 7.77 -8.00 -8.57
CA ARG A 43 6.63 -7.34 -9.17
C ARG A 43 5.45 -7.41 -8.22
N ILE A 44 4.81 -6.25 -7.97
CA ILE A 44 3.63 -6.16 -7.11
C ILE A 44 2.38 -5.90 -7.94
N PHE A 45 1.29 -6.58 -7.56
CA PHE A 45 -0.09 -6.31 -7.93
C PHE A 45 -0.84 -6.02 -6.65
N TYR A 46 -1.61 -4.93 -6.62
CA TYR A 46 -2.34 -4.52 -5.43
C TYR A 46 -3.79 -4.15 -5.78
N HIS A 47 -4.73 -4.61 -4.96
CA HIS A 47 -6.13 -4.28 -5.00
C HIS A 47 -6.71 -4.35 -3.59
N ASP A 48 -7.09 -3.21 -3.01
CA ASP A 48 -7.91 -3.05 -1.79
C ASP A 48 -7.61 -4.04 -0.66
N GLY A 49 -6.38 -4.01 -0.13
CA GLY A 49 -5.96 -4.89 0.97
C GLY A 49 -5.55 -6.30 0.54
N MET A 50 -5.56 -6.60 -0.74
CA MET A 50 -4.98 -7.80 -1.33
C MET A 50 -3.75 -7.45 -2.15
N TRP A 51 -2.70 -8.23 -2.06
CA TRP A 51 -1.54 -8.04 -2.93
C TRP A 51 -0.82 -9.34 -3.23
N ARG A 52 -0.22 -9.35 -4.40
CA ARG A 52 0.62 -10.43 -4.90
C ARG A 52 2.01 -9.89 -5.18
N LEU A 53 3.02 -10.60 -4.69
CA LEU A 53 4.43 -10.35 -4.98
C LEU A 53 4.98 -11.52 -5.81
N GLU A 54 5.48 -11.23 -7.00
CA GLU A 54 6.21 -12.17 -7.84
C GLU A 54 7.71 -11.87 -7.66
N HIS A 55 8.42 -12.77 -6.96
CA HIS A 55 9.82 -12.58 -6.58
C HIS A 55 10.73 -12.86 -7.77
N ASN A 56 11.70 -11.97 -8.02
CA ASN A 56 12.65 -12.11 -9.11
C ASN A 56 13.88 -12.94 -8.72
N GLU A 57 14.13 -13.11 -7.42
CA GLU A 57 15.23 -13.91 -6.90
C GLU A 57 14.92 -15.40 -7.00
N ARG A 58 15.97 -16.19 -7.24
CA ARG A 58 15.87 -17.64 -7.18
C ARG A 58 15.71 -18.09 -5.73
N GLY A 59 14.57 -18.67 -5.42
CA GLY A 59 14.26 -19.15 -4.07
C GLY A 59 13.19 -20.24 -4.13
N PRO A 60 12.90 -20.89 -2.98
CA PRO A 60 11.82 -21.89 -2.92
C PRO A 60 10.45 -21.27 -3.15
N VAL A 61 10.24 -20.04 -2.72
CA VAL A 61 9.01 -19.26 -2.92
C VAL A 61 9.19 -18.31 -4.08
N SER A 62 8.36 -18.41 -5.11
CA SER A 62 8.37 -17.52 -6.26
C SER A 62 7.27 -16.47 -6.21
N VAL A 63 6.18 -16.76 -5.51
CA VAL A 63 5.03 -15.87 -5.39
C VAL A 63 4.54 -15.87 -3.95
N THR A 64 4.25 -14.68 -3.43
CA THR A 64 3.53 -14.49 -2.17
C THR A 64 2.21 -13.78 -2.49
N ILE A 65 1.09 -14.38 -2.09
CA ILE A 65 -0.24 -13.77 -2.17
C ILE A 65 -0.70 -13.46 -0.76
N VAL A 66 -1.06 -12.22 -0.51
CA VAL A 66 -1.57 -11.76 0.79
C VAL A 66 -3.04 -11.41 0.64
N ARG A 67 -3.84 -12.04 1.47
CA ARG A 67 -5.29 -11.85 1.63
C ARG A 67 -5.55 -11.30 3.03
N ALA A 68 -5.23 -10.00 3.22
CA ALA A 68 -5.46 -9.35 4.51
C ALA A 68 -6.96 -9.38 4.91
N ASP A 69 -7.85 -9.37 3.91
CA ASP A 69 -9.31 -9.54 4.07
C ASP A 69 -9.70 -10.89 4.69
N ARG A 70 -8.86 -11.93 4.51
CA ARG A 70 -9.06 -13.30 5.06
C ARG A 70 -8.08 -13.64 6.17
N ASN A 71 -7.19 -12.72 6.54
CA ASN A 71 -6.09 -12.96 7.49
C ASN A 71 -5.15 -14.10 7.07
N GLU A 72 -4.91 -14.24 5.76
CA GLU A 72 -4.14 -15.33 5.16
C GLU A 72 -3.01 -14.81 4.27
N VAL A 73 -1.91 -15.58 4.22
CA VAL A 73 -0.82 -15.40 3.28
C VAL A 73 -0.46 -16.75 2.67
N TRP A 74 -0.36 -16.80 1.35
CA TRP A 74 0.02 -18.01 0.61
C TRP A 74 1.40 -17.83 -0.02
N HIS A 75 2.31 -18.75 0.30
CA HIS A 75 3.62 -18.83 -0.33
C HIS A 75 3.61 -19.96 -1.36
N LEU A 76 3.75 -19.64 -2.64
CA LEU A 76 3.72 -20.60 -3.74
C LEU A 76 5.12 -21.14 -4.03
N LEU A 77 5.25 -22.46 -4.07
CA LEU A 77 6.47 -23.21 -4.35
C LEU A 77 6.36 -23.83 -5.76
N PRO A 78 6.90 -23.20 -6.80
CA PRO A 78 6.64 -23.60 -8.19
C PRO A 78 7.26 -24.96 -8.55
N VAL A 79 8.37 -25.33 -7.92
CA VAL A 79 9.07 -26.59 -8.21
C VAL A 79 8.22 -27.82 -7.85
N THR A 80 7.47 -27.73 -6.76
CA THR A 80 6.63 -28.82 -6.25
C THR A 80 5.15 -28.64 -6.55
N HIS A 81 4.75 -27.49 -7.09
CA HIS A 81 3.35 -27.07 -7.26
C HIS A 81 2.55 -27.15 -5.95
N HIS A 82 3.21 -26.78 -4.84
CA HIS A 82 2.57 -26.69 -3.53
C HIS A 82 2.52 -25.24 -3.07
N TYR A 83 1.63 -24.97 -2.14
CA TYR A 83 1.61 -23.69 -1.40
C TYR A 83 1.60 -23.96 0.10
N LYS A 84 2.17 -23.01 0.83
CA LYS A 84 2.11 -22.94 2.28
C LYS A 84 1.22 -21.80 2.70
N THR A 85 0.28 -22.05 3.61
CA THR A 85 -0.56 -21.01 4.23
C THR A 85 0.07 -20.58 5.54
N VAL A 86 0.15 -19.27 5.79
CA VAL A 86 0.49 -18.69 7.08
C VAL A 86 -0.52 -17.59 7.42
N LEU A 87 -0.65 -17.28 8.69
CA LEU A 87 -1.48 -16.16 9.11
C LEU A 87 -0.85 -14.83 8.68
N TYR A 88 -1.70 -13.87 8.32
CA TYR A 88 -1.25 -12.51 8.06
C TYR A 88 -0.59 -11.92 9.32
N HIS A 89 0.55 -11.28 9.13
CA HIS A 89 1.28 -10.56 10.18
C HIS A 89 1.63 -9.15 9.65
N PRO A 90 1.69 -8.12 10.50
CA PRO A 90 2.04 -6.75 10.09
C PRO A 90 3.34 -6.63 9.28
N ASP A 91 4.28 -7.56 9.41
CA ASP A 91 5.51 -7.59 8.58
C ASP A 91 5.23 -7.75 7.07
N TYR A 92 4.05 -8.27 6.71
CA TYR A 92 3.61 -8.31 5.31
C TYR A 92 3.02 -6.98 4.82
N ALA A 93 2.76 -6.03 5.72
CA ALA A 93 2.14 -4.77 5.35
C ALA A 93 2.96 -4.00 4.31
N LEU A 94 2.25 -3.37 3.39
CA LEU A 94 2.83 -2.46 2.42
C LEU A 94 2.84 -1.04 2.99
N HIS A 95 3.92 -0.31 2.72
CA HIS A 95 4.06 1.10 3.16
C HIS A 95 3.51 2.03 2.08
N LEU A 96 2.18 2.04 1.93
CA LEU A 96 1.47 2.80 0.89
C LEU A 96 0.82 4.09 1.42
N ALA A 97 0.92 4.34 2.73
CA ALA A 97 0.36 5.55 3.33
C ALA A 97 1.24 6.77 3.04
N THR A 98 0.61 7.88 2.68
CA THR A 98 1.29 9.18 2.53
C THR A 98 1.59 9.85 3.87
N THR A 99 0.93 9.40 4.95
CA THR A 99 1.21 9.74 6.35
C THR A 99 1.52 8.45 7.10
N LEU A 100 2.62 8.40 7.83
CA LEU A 100 3.01 7.20 8.58
C LEU A 100 2.25 7.10 9.90
N ASP A 101 2.00 5.85 10.35
CA ASP A 101 1.48 5.60 11.68
C ASP A 101 2.46 6.14 12.74
N ASP A 102 1.92 6.62 13.86
CA ASP A 102 2.69 7.18 14.98
C ASP A 102 3.60 8.37 14.60
N GLU A 103 3.30 9.05 13.50
CA GLU A 103 4.04 10.24 13.05
C GLU A 103 3.84 11.41 14.02
N ILE A 104 4.95 11.98 14.52
CA ILE A 104 4.92 13.13 15.42
C ILE A 104 5.47 14.40 14.78
N SER A 105 6.27 14.28 13.72
CA SER A 105 6.69 15.44 12.92
C SER A 105 6.97 15.04 11.48
N ARG A 106 6.74 16.01 10.57
CA ARG A 106 7.02 15.91 9.14
C ARG A 106 7.60 17.21 8.66
N GLU A 107 8.79 17.18 8.10
CA GLU A 107 9.46 18.32 7.52
C GLU A 107 9.67 18.09 6.02
N ARG A 108 9.27 19.07 5.21
CA ARG A 108 9.59 19.07 3.78
C ARG A 108 11.03 19.51 3.59
N ILE A 109 11.89 18.60 3.13
CA ILE A 109 13.33 18.87 2.97
C ILE A 109 13.77 19.02 1.51
N GLY A 110 12.90 18.70 0.53
CA GLY A 110 13.28 18.88 -0.87
C GLY A 110 12.21 18.49 -1.87
N VAL A 111 12.58 18.64 -3.14
CA VAL A 111 11.83 18.13 -4.30
C VAL A 111 12.80 17.51 -5.28
N GLN A 112 12.37 16.43 -5.93
CA GLN A 112 13.16 15.78 -6.98
C GLN A 112 12.23 14.99 -7.91
N THR A 113 12.77 14.49 -9.01
CA THR A 113 12.05 13.54 -9.86
C THR A 113 12.51 12.13 -9.51
N LEU A 114 11.57 11.22 -9.24
CA LEU A 114 11.81 9.82 -8.97
C LEU A 114 10.91 8.98 -9.89
N ASP A 115 11.49 8.07 -10.65
CA ASP A 115 10.80 7.21 -11.62
C ASP A 115 9.91 7.98 -12.63
N GLY A 116 10.35 9.19 -13.03
CA GLY A 116 9.60 10.07 -13.94
C GLY A 116 8.55 10.96 -13.27
N HIS A 117 8.26 10.75 -11.98
CA HIS A 117 7.26 11.52 -11.21
C HIS A 117 7.90 12.67 -10.44
N PRO A 118 7.29 13.88 -10.42
CA PRO A 118 7.70 14.94 -9.53
C PRO A 118 7.38 14.54 -8.08
N THR A 119 8.38 14.52 -7.20
CA THR A 119 8.23 14.10 -5.81
C THR A 119 8.58 15.20 -4.83
N VAL A 120 7.89 15.21 -3.70
CA VAL A 120 8.28 15.93 -2.50
C VAL A 120 8.95 14.94 -1.54
N LEU A 121 10.12 15.32 -1.05
CA LEU A 121 10.87 14.59 -0.05
C LEU A 121 10.57 15.15 1.34
N TYR A 122 10.17 14.28 2.23
CA TYR A 122 9.94 14.58 3.64
C TYR A 122 10.93 13.84 4.54
N GLU A 123 11.37 14.49 5.59
CA GLU A 123 11.90 13.83 6.78
C GLU A 123 10.76 13.65 7.77
N VAL A 124 10.53 12.41 8.22
CA VAL A 124 9.41 12.03 9.09
C VAL A 124 9.95 11.38 10.35
N LEU A 125 9.50 11.85 11.51
CA LEU A 125 9.80 11.25 12.80
C LEU A 125 8.56 10.53 13.34
N THR A 126 8.71 9.27 13.72
CA THR A 126 7.68 8.46 14.37
C THR A 126 8.08 8.09 15.79
N VAL A 127 7.09 7.85 16.65
CA VAL A 127 7.29 7.35 18.02
C VAL A 127 6.31 6.21 18.26
N SER A 128 6.81 4.98 18.29
CA SER A 128 5.97 3.81 18.56
C SER A 128 5.34 3.86 19.97
N PRO A 129 4.25 3.14 20.22
CA PRO A 129 3.61 3.07 21.54
C PRO A 129 4.54 2.67 22.68
N GLY A 130 5.61 1.91 22.37
CA GLY A 130 6.68 1.55 23.31
C GLY A 130 7.77 2.62 23.53
N GLY A 131 7.60 3.84 22.95
CA GLY A 131 8.53 4.96 23.08
C GLY A 131 9.75 4.90 22.16
N GLY A 132 9.85 3.89 21.30
CA GLY A 132 10.90 3.79 20.28
C GLY A 132 10.76 4.89 19.24
N ARG A 133 11.87 5.58 18.90
CA ARG A 133 11.90 6.64 17.88
C ARG A 133 12.54 6.11 16.61
N ALA A 134 11.96 6.46 15.45
CA ALA A 134 12.55 6.20 14.15
C ALA A 134 12.37 7.41 13.23
N SER A 135 13.41 7.70 12.44
CA SER A 135 13.36 8.75 11.43
C SER A 135 13.39 8.12 10.05
N TYR A 136 12.56 8.66 9.15
CA TYR A 136 12.42 8.18 7.79
C TYR A 136 12.58 9.31 6.79
N TYR A 137 13.02 8.97 5.60
CA TYR A 137 12.85 9.77 4.40
C TYR A 137 11.71 9.18 3.57
N GLN A 138 10.73 10.02 3.20
CA GLN A 138 9.59 9.61 2.39
C GLN A 138 9.48 10.49 1.14
N TRP A 139 9.38 9.85 -0.03
CA TRP A 139 9.20 10.50 -1.32
C TRP A 139 7.77 10.27 -1.80
N ILE A 140 7.00 11.34 -1.90
CA ILE A 140 5.60 11.30 -2.35
C ILE A 140 5.51 11.91 -3.74
N ALA A 141 5.08 11.14 -4.72
CA ALA A 141 4.74 11.62 -6.06
C ALA A 141 3.52 12.53 -5.98
N THR A 142 3.64 13.77 -6.48
CA THR A 142 2.60 14.78 -6.34
C THR A 142 1.53 14.70 -7.43
N ASP A 143 1.87 14.12 -8.57
CA ASP A 143 0.97 13.94 -9.72
C ASP A 143 0.01 12.75 -9.54
N ILE A 144 0.44 11.71 -8.80
CA ILE A 144 -0.36 10.50 -8.56
C ILE A 144 -0.69 10.29 -7.08
N ASN A 145 -0.25 11.19 -6.19
CA ASN A 145 -0.42 11.11 -4.73
C ASN A 145 -0.03 9.74 -4.15
N PHE A 146 1.16 9.26 -4.52
CA PHE A 146 1.62 7.92 -4.18
C PHE A 146 3.02 7.95 -3.52
N PRO A 147 3.27 7.18 -2.43
CA PRO A 147 4.58 7.09 -1.80
C PRO A 147 5.50 6.18 -2.62
N LEU A 148 6.33 6.76 -3.47
CA LEU A 148 7.25 6.00 -4.31
C LEU A 148 8.40 5.38 -3.54
N LYS A 149 8.81 6.00 -2.42
CA LYS A 149 9.93 5.48 -1.63
C LYS A 149 9.78 5.86 -0.17
N LEU A 150 10.13 4.93 0.69
CA LEU A 150 10.30 5.12 2.13
C LEU A 150 11.62 4.46 2.55
N ALA A 151 12.45 5.17 3.28
CA ALA A 151 13.73 4.66 3.77
C ALA A 151 13.97 5.12 5.20
N LYS A 152 14.48 4.25 6.06
CA LYS A 152 15.01 4.65 7.36
C LYS A 152 16.22 5.55 7.18
N LYS A 153 16.35 6.57 8.01
CA LYS A 153 17.46 7.53 7.95
C LYS A 153 18.82 6.90 8.27
N ASP A 154 18.86 5.85 9.07
CA ASP A 154 20.04 5.05 9.37
C ASP A 154 20.53 4.16 8.21
N GLY A 155 19.69 3.97 7.19
CA GLY A 155 20.01 3.19 6.00
C GLY A 155 19.74 1.68 6.11
N ASP A 156 19.30 1.19 7.26
CA ASP A 156 19.11 -0.25 7.50
C ASP A 156 17.94 -0.86 6.73
N TRP A 157 17.01 0.00 6.29
CA TRP A 157 15.80 -0.46 5.62
C TRP A 157 15.28 0.56 4.61
N MET A 158 14.74 0.03 3.49
CA MET A 158 14.14 0.84 2.44
C MET A 158 13.11 0.01 1.65
N VAL A 159 12.04 0.68 1.19
CA VAL A 159 11.15 0.20 0.13
C VAL A 159 11.01 1.27 -0.95
N GLU A 160 11.02 0.84 -2.20
CA GLU A 160 10.85 1.71 -3.37
C GLU A 160 9.93 1.02 -4.38
N TYR A 161 9.01 1.80 -4.94
CA TYR A 161 8.10 1.37 -6.01
C TYR A 161 8.50 2.09 -7.30
N ARG A 162 8.74 1.32 -8.35
CA ARG A 162 9.12 1.81 -9.68
C ARG A 162 8.09 1.38 -10.71
N HIS A 163 8.02 2.12 -11.82
CA HIS A 163 7.09 1.82 -12.93
C HIS A 163 5.64 1.66 -12.44
N VAL A 164 5.24 2.52 -11.50
CA VAL A 164 3.90 2.49 -10.90
C VAL A 164 2.86 2.77 -11.99
N LYS A 165 1.89 1.86 -12.10
CA LYS A 165 0.73 2.00 -13.00
C LYS A 165 -0.53 1.89 -12.18
N LEU A 166 -1.20 3.01 -11.98
CA LEU A 166 -2.51 3.06 -11.35
C LEU A 166 -3.57 2.55 -12.33
N GLY A 167 -4.49 1.75 -11.85
CA GLY A 167 -5.60 1.22 -12.63
C GLY A 167 -6.03 -0.17 -12.19
N PRO A 168 -7.13 -0.69 -12.73
CA PRO A 168 -7.76 -1.90 -12.26
C PRO A 168 -6.84 -3.12 -12.35
N VAL A 169 -6.83 -3.92 -11.28
CA VAL A 169 -6.11 -5.18 -11.17
C VAL A 169 -7.13 -6.29 -10.96
N SER A 170 -7.08 -7.31 -11.82
CA SER A 170 -8.04 -8.42 -11.76
C SER A 170 -7.88 -9.25 -10.49
N ASP A 171 -8.99 -9.60 -9.84
CA ASP A 171 -9.04 -10.43 -8.62
C ASP A 171 -8.39 -11.81 -8.80
N VAL A 172 -8.30 -12.30 -10.03
CA VAL A 172 -7.67 -13.60 -10.33
C VAL A 172 -6.20 -13.64 -9.90
N PHE A 173 -5.52 -12.49 -9.81
CA PHE A 173 -4.14 -12.42 -9.33
C PHE A 173 -4.02 -12.78 -7.84
N PHE A 174 -5.09 -12.64 -7.07
CA PHE A 174 -5.12 -12.83 -5.62
C PHE A 174 -5.75 -14.18 -5.22
N GLU A 175 -6.01 -15.07 -6.17
CA GLU A 175 -6.50 -16.42 -5.92
C GLU A 175 -5.42 -17.46 -6.15
N LEU A 176 -5.54 -18.60 -5.45
CA LEU A 176 -4.64 -19.75 -5.64
C LEU A 176 -4.79 -20.36 -7.03
N PRO A 177 -3.68 -20.57 -7.76
CA PRO A 177 -3.77 -21.26 -9.04
C PRO A 177 -4.25 -22.72 -8.85
N ARG A 178 -5.15 -23.18 -9.71
CA ARG A 178 -5.82 -24.49 -9.58
C ARG A 178 -4.90 -25.71 -9.55
N HIS A 179 -3.67 -25.57 -10.05
CA HIS A 179 -2.69 -26.66 -10.12
C HIS A 179 -1.75 -26.69 -8.91
N TYR A 180 -1.98 -25.87 -7.87
CA TYR A 180 -1.26 -25.90 -6.61
C TYR A 180 -2.06 -26.65 -5.55
N ALA A 181 -1.37 -27.52 -4.80
CA ALA A 181 -1.93 -28.25 -3.66
C ALA A 181 -1.37 -27.69 -2.33
N PRO A 182 -2.10 -27.77 -1.22
CA PRO A 182 -1.55 -27.42 0.09
C PRO A 182 -0.37 -28.33 0.44
N MET A 183 0.61 -27.78 1.15
CA MET A 183 1.71 -28.55 1.69
C MET A 183 1.21 -29.45 2.84
N ASP A 184 1.57 -30.75 2.84
CA ASP A 184 1.22 -31.66 3.94
C ASP A 184 1.82 -31.15 5.26
N GLY A 185 0.98 -30.93 6.28
CA GLY A 185 1.37 -30.46 7.61
C GLY A 185 0.78 -29.12 8.04
N ASP A 186 0.06 -28.43 7.18
CA ASP A 186 -0.65 -27.18 7.48
C ASP A 186 -2.15 -27.43 7.81
N GLN A 187 -2.44 -28.35 8.78
CA GLN A 187 -3.78 -28.53 9.38
C GLN A 187 -3.82 -28.01 10.79
#